data_baa0be9a6f8c6246593808eb8dfba20e
#
_entry.id   baa0be9a6f8c6246593808eb8dfba20e
#
_cell.length_a   1.000
_cell.length_b   1.000
_cell.length_c   1.000
_cell.angle_alpha   90.00
_cell.angle_beta   90.00
_cell.angle_gamma   90.00
#
_symmetry.space_group_name_H-M   'P 1'
#
loop_
_entity.id
_entity.type
_entity.pdbx_description
1 polymer ?
#
loop_
_entity_poly.entity_id
_entity_poly.type
_entity_poly.pdbx_seq_one_letter_code
_entity_poly.pdbx_strand_id
1 'polypeptide(L)'
;MTDLELATSAALAAGKLLRANFGSDAVVDEATHHDIKLALDKESQDLITGILLAARPGDALYGEEGIAGNQDSDRQWIVDPIDGTVNFFYGIPHFCVSIALRVAGEIVVGVIHDPMVGETWTVEKGGPAMLDGKPIQTSKRSNFAESVLFVGCGKDEAALQTGIERFRRASLKARKMRMMGSAALGMAYIACGRLDGYIESRISLWDIAAGQLLVETAGGKVELTEVQGHGDAWSIVASNGVIAIEEIL
;
A
#
# COMPACT_ATOMS: atom_id res chain seq x y z
N MET A 1 7.20 -21.34 11.16
CA MET A 1 6.91 -20.27 10.18
C MET A 1 7.00 -18.94 10.91
N THR A 2 7.89 -18.05 10.46
CA THR A 2 8.01 -16.69 10.97
C THR A 2 6.77 -15.86 10.58
N ASP A 3 6.61 -14.67 11.18
CA ASP A 3 5.49 -13.78 10.81
C ASP A 3 5.64 -13.27 9.37
N LEU A 4 6.87 -13.02 8.90
CA LEU A 4 7.15 -12.65 7.51
C LEU A 4 6.80 -13.78 6.53
N GLU A 5 7.19 -15.02 6.83
CA GLU A 5 6.83 -16.18 6.00
C GLU A 5 5.31 -16.39 5.96
N LEU A 6 4.62 -16.19 7.09
CA LEU A 6 3.17 -16.31 7.20
C LEU A 6 2.46 -15.24 6.36
N ALA A 7 2.82 -13.96 6.51
CA ALA A 7 2.29 -12.87 5.70
C ALA A 7 2.53 -13.06 4.21
N THR A 8 3.76 -13.50 3.84
CA THR A 8 4.10 -13.79 2.44
C THR A 8 3.23 -14.91 1.88
N SER A 9 3.02 -15.99 2.64
CA SER A 9 2.15 -17.10 2.22
C SER A 9 0.70 -16.66 2.01
N ALA A 10 0.18 -15.81 2.91
CA ALA A 10 -1.17 -15.26 2.82
C ALA A 10 -1.31 -14.33 1.60
N ALA A 11 -0.34 -13.43 1.37
CA ALA A 11 -0.34 -12.53 0.22
C ALA A 11 -0.28 -13.28 -1.12
N LEU A 12 0.55 -14.32 -1.23
CA LEU A 12 0.63 -15.17 -2.42
C LEU A 12 -0.65 -15.97 -2.67
N ALA A 13 -1.30 -16.47 -1.61
CA ALA A 13 -2.58 -17.18 -1.74
C ALA A 13 -3.69 -16.26 -2.24
N ALA A 14 -3.81 -15.05 -1.66
CA ALA A 14 -4.75 -14.02 -2.10
C ALA A 14 -4.44 -13.56 -3.53
N GLY A 15 -3.17 -13.29 -3.84
CA GLY A 15 -2.76 -12.91 -5.19
C GLY A 15 -3.11 -13.96 -6.25
N LYS A 16 -3.02 -15.26 -5.92
CA LYS A 16 -3.47 -16.35 -6.80
C LYS A 16 -4.98 -16.30 -7.03
N LEU A 17 -5.78 -16.04 -5.98
CA LEU A 17 -7.22 -15.87 -6.07
C LEU A 17 -7.55 -14.69 -6.99
N LEU A 18 -6.92 -13.53 -6.78
CA LEU A 18 -7.14 -12.32 -7.57
C LEU A 18 -6.79 -12.54 -9.05
N ARG A 19 -5.61 -13.11 -9.31
CA ARG A 19 -5.18 -13.39 -10.69
C ARG A 19 -6.12 -14.34 -11.42
N ALA A 20 -6.68 -15.34 -10.74
CA ALA A 20 -7.63 -16.29 -11.33
C ALA A 20 -8.98 -15.63 -11.70
N ASN A 21 -9.35 -14.55 -11.01
CA ASN A 21 -10.59 -13.81 -11.22
C ASN A 21 -10.39 -12.52 -12.05
N PHE A 22 -9.17 -12.15 -12.41
CA PHE A 22 -8.90 -10.94 -13.19
C PHE A 22 -9.47 -11.04 -14.59
N GLY A 23 -10.26 -10.02 -14.99
CA GLY A 23 -10.92 -9.99 -16.28
C GLY A 23 -12.19 -10.85 -16.37
N SER A 24 -12.66 -11.45 -15.26
CA SER A 24 -13.98 -12.06 -15.16
C SER A 24 -15.06 -11.00 -14.87
N ASP A 25 -16.34 -11.38 -15.00
CA ASP A 25 -17.46 -10.51 -14.56
C ASP A 25 -17.46 -10.38 -13.03
N ALA A 26 -16.80 -9.34 -12.54
CA ALA A 26 -16.71 -9.07 -11.11
C ALA A 26 -18.08 -8.64 -10.55
N VAL A 27 -18.48 -9.26 -9.43
CA VAL A 27 -19.71 -8.86 -8.71
C VAL A 27 -19.40 -7.61 -7.90
N VAL A 28 -20.09 -6.52 -8.21
CA VAL A 28 -19.99 -5.25 -7.49
C VAL A 28 -20.93 -5.30 -6.28
N ASP A 29 -20.40 -5.15 -5.07
CA ASP A 29 -21.19 -5.06 -3.84
C ASP A 29 -21.63 -3.62 -3.58
N GLU A 30 -20.74 -2.66 -3.79
CA GLU A 30 -21.00 -1.25 -3.61
C GLU A 30 -20.21 -0.42 -4.64
N ALA A 31 -20.83 0.62 -5.19
CA ALA A 31 -20.16 1.58 -6.05
C ALA A 31 -20.53 3.01 -5.66
N THR A 32 -19.53 3.85 -5.49
CA THR A 32 -19.67 5.29 -5.30
C THR A 32 -19.09 6.03 -6.50
N HIS A 33 -19.10 7.37 -6.49
CA HIS A 33 -18.52 8.16 -7.57
C HIS A 33 -17.01 7.94 -7.75
N HIS A 34 -16.29 7.60 -6.68
CA HIS A 34 -14.82 7.50 -6.68
C HIS A 34 -14.29 6.14 -6.19
N ASP A 35 -15.17 5.17 -5.89
CA ASP A 35 -14.77 3.89 -5.33
C ASP A 35 -15.70 2.74 -5.73
N ILE A 36 -15.17 1.54 -5.79
CA ILE A 36 -15.88 0.30 -6.09
C ILE A 36 -15.46 -0.75 -5.07
N LYS A 37 -16.43 -1.44 -4.48
CA LYS A 37 -16.21 -2.62 -3.65
C LYS A 37 -16.74 -3.85 -4.36
N LEU A 38 -15.95 -4.90 -4.35
CA LEU A 38 -16.28 -6.16 -4.99
C LEU A 38 -16.48 -7.25 -3.92
N ALA A 39 -17.35 -8.22 -4.22
CA ALA A 39 -17.44 -9.43 -3.39
C ALA A 39 -16.08 -10.13 -3.21
N LEU A 40 -15.19 -9.95 -4.18
CA LEU A 40 -13.85 -10.51 -4.19
C LEU A 40 -12.90 -9.86 -3.15
N ASP A 41 -13.09 -8.55 -2.81
CA ASP A 41 -12.34 -7.89 -1.73
C ASP A 41 -12.56 -8.65 -0.43
N LYS A 42 -13.83 -8.93 -0.10
CA LYS A 42 -14.20 -9.68 1.09
C LYS A 42 -13.68 -11.13 1.04
N GLU A 43 -13.84 -11.84 -0.08
CA GLU A 43 -13.34 -13.21 -0.24
C GLU A 43 -11.81 -13.28 -0.06
N SER A 44 -11.09 -12.31 -0.60
CA SER A 44 -9.63 -12.18 -0.46
C SER A 44 -9.26 -11.92 1.00
N GLN A 45 -9.94 -10.98 1.68
CA GLN A 45 -9.67 -10.73 3.09
C GLN A 45 -10.01 -11.93 3.97
N ASP A 46 -11.12 -12.63 3.75
CA ASP A 46 -11.50 -13.83 4.49
C ASP A 46 -10.44 -14.95 4.33
N LEU A 47 -9.90 -15.12 3.13
CA LEU A 47 -8.79 -16.06 2.87
C LEU A 47 -7.53 -15.67 3.66
N ILE A 48 -7.11 -14.41 3.59
CA ILE A 48 -5.94 -13.90 4.33
C ILE A 48 -6.15 -14.08 5.84
N THR A 49 -7.31 -13.67 6.36
CA THR A 49 -7.69 -13.80 7.77
C THR A 49 -7.63 -15.25 8.24
N GLY A 50 -8.19 -16.17 7.46
CA GLY A 50 -8.15 -17.61 7.75
C GLY A 50 -6.73 -18.16 7.89
N ILE A 51 -5.81 -17.77 7.01
CA ILE A 51 -4.41 -18.17 7.05
C ILE A 51 -3.69 -17.58 8.27
N LEU A 52 -3.83 -16.26 8.49
CA LEU A 52 -3.11 -15.54 9.55
C LEU A 52 -3.58 -16.00 10.94
N LEU A 53 -4.90 -15.97 11.19
CA LEU A 53 -5.44 -16.25 12.52
C LEU A 53 -5.45 -17.75 12.85
N ALA A 54 -5.45 -18.66 11.88
CA ALA A 54 -5.21 -20.08 12.15
C ALA A 54 -3.82 -20.33 12.71
N ALA A 55 -2.80 -19.60 12.24
CA ALA A 55 -1.43 -19.70 12.74
C ALA A 55 -1.16 -18.83 13.97
N ARG A 56 -1.91 -17.74 14.15
CA ARG A 56 -1.77 -16.75 15.25
C ARG A 56 -3.13 -16.43 15.86
N PRO A 57 -3.77 -17.37 16.58
CA PRO A 57 -5.15 -17.19 17.08
C PRO A 57 -5.30 -16.11 18.15
N GLY A 58 -4.20 -15.63 18.74
CA GLY A 58 -4.19 -14.54 19.71
C GLY A 58 -4.07 -13.14 19.08
N ASP A 59 -3.82 -13.03 17.77
CA ASP A 59 -3.63 -11.75 17.11
C ASP A 59 -4.97 -11.10 16.72
N ALA A 60 -4.96 -9.76 16.59
CA ALA A 60 -6.03 -8.99 15.96
C ALA A 60 -5.79 -8.91 14.44
N LEU A 61 -6.85 -8.58 13.70
CA LEU A 61 -6.79 -8.16 12.31
C LEU A 61 -7.64 -6.91 12.10
N TYR A 62 -7.07 -5.93 11.42
CA TYR A 62 -7.67 -4.70 10.95
C TYR A 62 -7.53 -4.63 9.43
N GLY A 63 -8.60 -4.82 8.71
CA GLY A 63 -8.61 -4.80 7.25
C GLY A 63 -9.61 -3.82 6.68
N GLU A 64 -9.48 -3.53 5.39
CA GLU A 64 -10.41 -2.68 4.66
C GLU A 64 -11.84 -3.22 4.75
N GLU A 65 -12.02 -4.55 4.68
CA GLU A 65 -13.32 -5.21 4.69
C GLU A 65 -13.80 -5.60 6.12
N GLY A 66 -13.12 -5.06 7.16
CA GLY A 66 -13.53 -5.22 8.54
C GLY A 66 -12.45 -5.78 9.46
N ILE A 67 -12.83 -6.01 10.71
CA ILE A 67 -11.95 -6.47 11.79
C ILE A 67 -12.21 -7.94 12.12
N ALA A 68 -11.17 -8.65 12.61
CA ALA A 68 -11.27 -10.03 13.07
C ALA A 68 -10.26 -10.32 14.19
N GLY A 69 -10.38 -11.48 14.83
CA GLY A 69 -9.47 -11.93 15.88
C GLY A 69 -9.63 -11.21 17.21
N ASN A 70 -8.61 -11.29 18.06
CA ASN A 70 -8.61 -10.72 19.39
C ASN A 70 -8.26 -9.23 19.38
N GLN A 71 -9.24 -8.35 19.44
CA GLN A 71 -9.05 -6.90 19.38
C GLN A 71 -8.34 -6.30 20.60
N ASP A 72 -8.15 -7.05 21.70
CA ASP A 72 -7.36 -6.63 22.86
C ASP A 72 -5.86 -6.97 22.71
N SER A 73 -5.47 -7.60 21.59
CA SER A 73 -4.07 -7.96 21.31
C SER A 73 -3.23 -6.72 20.98
N ASP A 74 -2.00 -6.68 21.46
CA ASP A 74 -0.98 -5.72 21.03
C ASP A 74 -0.36 -6.09 19.67
N ARG A 75 -0.72 -7.27 19.11
CA ARG A 75 -0.33 -7.76 17.80
C ARG A 75 -1.53 -7.67 16.85
N GLN A 76 -1.38 -6.92 15.78
CA GLN A 76 -2.45 -6.66 14.83
C GLN A 76 -1.95 -6.73 13.39
N TRP A 77 -2.56 -7.60 12.61
CA TRP A 77 -2.40 -7.62 11.15
C TRP A 77 -3.21 -6.48 10.53
N ILE A 78 -2.59 -5.74 9.62
CA ILE A 78 -3.22 -4.67 8.85
C ILE A 78 -3.24 -5.13 7.40
N VAL A 79 -4.44 -5.17 6.79
CA VAL A 79 -4.65 -5.86 5.52
C VAL A 79 -5.45 -5.00 4.55
N ASP A 80 -4.90 -4.82 3.36
CA ASP A 80 -5.65 -4.44 2.18
C ASP A 80 -5.70 -5.65 1.23
N PRO A 81 -6.87 -6.24 1.01
CA PRO A 81 -7.01 -7.43 0.18
C PRO A 81 -6.82 -7.15 -1.31
N ILE A 82 -7.15 -5.93 -1.79
CA ILE A 82 -6.98 -5.49 -3.19
C ILE A 82 -6.71 -3.98 -3.22
N ASP A 83 -5.48 -3.56 -2.93
CA ASP A 83 -5.10 -2.16 -3.18
C ASP A 83 -5.12 -1.87 -4.70
N GLY A 84 -6.07 -1.05 -5.11
CA GLY A 84 -6.37 -0.76 -6.50
C GLY A 84 -7.61 -1.49 -7.04
N THR A 85 -8.67 -1.64 -6.24
CA THR A 85 -9.94 -2.29 -6.62
C THR A 85 -10.56 -1.72 -7.89
N VAL A 86 -10.49 -0.39 -8.09
CA VAL A 86 -10.95 0.25 -9.33
C VAL A 86 -10.15 -0.23 -10.55
N ASN A 87 -8.82 -0.33 -10.41
CA ASN A 87 -7.97 -0.88 -11.48
C ASN A 87 -8.36 -2.33 -11.79
N PHE A 88 -8.51 -3.14 -10.76
CA PHE A 88 -8.93 -4.54 -10.91
C PHE A 88 -10.25 -4.65 -11.68
N PHE A 89 -11.27 -3.89 -11.27
CA PHE A 89 -12.59 -3.91 -11.88
C PHE A 89 -12.58 -3.54 -13.37
N TYR A 90 -11.79 -2.52 -13.73
CA TYR A 90 -11.66 -2.08 -15.13
C TYR A 90 -10.64 -2.88 -15.95
N GLY A 91 -10.09 -3.98 -15.43
CA GLY A 91 -9.12 -4.82 -16.14
C GLY A 91 -7.76 -4.16 -16.33
N ILE A 92 -7.41 -3.18 -15.49
CA ILE A 92 -6.09 -2.55 -15.47
C ILE A 92 -5.18 -3.39 -14.57
N PRO A 93 -4.10 -4.03 -15.09
CA PRO A 93 -3.28 -4.96 -14.33
C PRO A 93 -2.29 -4.23 -13.40
N HIS A 94 -2.80 -3.38 -12.51
CA HIS A 94 -2.04 -2.58 -11.56
C HIS A 94 -2.77 -2.50 -10.22
N PHE A 95 -2.63 -3.54 -9.41
CA PHE A 95 -3.20 -3.72 -8.09
C PHE A 95 -2.36 -4.72 -7.32
N CYS A 96 -2.51 -4.77 -6.00
CA CYS A 96 -1.73 -5.69 -5.17
C CYS A 96 -2.50 -6.12 -3.90
N VAL A 97 -1.92 -7.09 -3.19
CA VAL A 97 -2.27 -7.43 -1.81
C VAL A 97 -1.24 -6.77 -0.90
N SER A 98 -1.71 -6.07 0.14
CA SER A 98 -0.86 -5.42 1.15
C SER A 98 -1.16 -6.00 2.53
N ILE A 99 -0.12 -6.51 3.21
CA ILE A 99 -0.22 -7.09 4.55
C ILE A 99 0.90 -6.53 5.41
N ALA A 100 0.55 -5.95 6.57
CA ALA A 100 1.51 -5.55 7.58
C ALA A 100 1.19 -6.20 8.93
N LEU A 101 2.19 -6.35 9.79
CA LEU A 101 2.01 -6.70 11.20
C LEU A 101 2.47 -5.52 12.05
N ARG A 102 1.56 -5.03 12.89
CA ARG A 102 1.83 -4.05 13.93
C ARG A 102 1.95 -4.76 15.28
N VAL A 103 3.01 -4.47 16.04
CA VAL A 103 3.22 -4.98 17.40
C VAL A 103 3.52 -3.81 18.33
N ALA A 104 2.76 -3.68 19.40
CA ALA A 104 2.90 -2.58 20.37
C ALA A 104 2.97 -1.19 19.71
N GLY A 105 2.17 -0.96 18.65
CA GLY A 105 2.09 0.30 17.94
C GLY A 105 3.07 0.47 16.78
N GLU A 106 4.06 -0.42 16.62
CA GLU A 106 5.08 -0.32 15.55
C GLU A 106 4.84 -1.35 14.44
N ILE A 107 5.02 -0.97 13.17
CA ILE A 107 5.02 -1.91 12.05
C ILE A 107 6.32 -2.70 12.06
N VAL A 108 6.21 -4.02 12.16
CA VAL A 108 7.37 -4.93 12.26
C VAL A 108 7.53 -5.87 11.07
N VAL A 109 6.45 -6.11 10.30
CA VAL A 109 6.46 -6.87 9.06
C VAL A 109 5.68 -6.12 8.00
N GLY A 110 6.14 -6.14 6.77
CA GLY A 110 5.43 -5.63 5.59
C GLY A 110 5.61 -6.55 4.40
N VAL A 111 4.51 -6.85 3.72
CA VAL A 111 4.48 -7.61 2.47
C VAL A 111 3.53 -6.93 1.49
N ILE A 112 4.02 -6.71 0.27
CA ILE A 112 3.22 -6.24 -0.86
C ILE A 112 3.42 -7.22 -2.01
N HIS A 113 2.34 -7.76 -2.57
CA HIS A 113 2.41 -8.72 -3.67
C HIS A 113 1.58 -8.25 -4.87
N ASP A 114 2.25 -8.00 -6.00
CA ASP A 114 1.62 -7.75 -7.30
C ASP A 114 1.41 -9.09 -8.02
N PRO A 115 0.17 -9.60 -8.11
CA PRO A 115 -0.08 -10.90 -8.72
C PRO A 115 0.02 -10.87 -10.26
N MET A 116 -0.05 -9.69 -10.89
CA MET A 116 -0.04 -9.56 -12.35
C MET A 116 1.37 -9.60 -12.89
N VAL A 117 2.31 -8.89 -12.25
CA VAL A 117 3.73 -8.93 -12.59
C VAL A 117 4.43 -10.10 -11.92
N GLY A 118 3.91 -10.60 -10.79
CA GLY A 118 4.48 -11.70 -10.02
C GLY A 118 5.64 -11.25 -9.12
N GLU A 119 5.67 -9.98 -8.74
CA GLU A 119 6.68 -9.40 -7.85
C GLU A 119 6.17 -9.36 -6.39
N THR A 120 7.07 -9.64 -5.45
CA THR A 120 6.77 -9.62 -4.01
C THR A 120 7.82 -8.81 -3.26
N TRP A 121 7.38 -7.71 -2.66
CA TRP A 121 8.20 -6.91 -1.74
C TRP A 121 7.97 -7.38 -0.32
N THR A 122 9.06 -7.59 0.41
CA THR A 122 9.00 -8.07 1.80
C THR A 122 9.98 -7.32 2.67
N VAL A 123 9.61 -7.10 3.93
CA VAL A 123 10.45 -6.49 4.94
C VAL A 123 10.08 -7.00 6.33
N GLU A 124 11.08 -7.20 7.17
CA GLU A 124 10.95 -7.41 8.62
C GLU A 124 11.85 -6.40 9.34
N LYS A 125 11.35 -5.81 10.42
CA LYS A 125 12.09 -4.81 11.20
C LYS A 125 13.45 -5.36 11.65
N GLY A 126 14.52 -4.63 11.33
CA GLY A 126 15.90 -5.05 11.61
C GLY A 126 16.56 -5.87 10.50
N GLY A 127 15.79 -6.29 9.49
CA GLY A 127 16.29 -6.93 8.26
C GLY A 127 16.31 -5.95 7.07
N PRO A 128 16.80 -6.38 5.91
CA PRO A 128 16.74 -5.59 4.68
C PRO A 128 15.34 -5.61 4.05
N ALA A 129 14.98 -4.54 3.32
CA ALA A 129 13.86 -4.58 2.38
C ALA A 129 14.25 -5.43 1.14
N MET A 130 13.35 -6.27 0.68
CA MET A 130 13.60 -7.26 -0.37
C MET A 130 12.56 -7.15 -1.49
N LEU A 131 12.98 -7.43 -2.72
CA LEU A 131 12.12 -7.73 -3.86
C LEU A 131 12.50 -9.11 -4.40
N ASP A 132 11.57 -10.06 -4.36
CA ASP A 132 11.78 -11.45 -4.77
C ASP A 132 13.06 -12.07 -4.16
N GLY A 133 13.25 -11.85 -2.86
CA GLY A 133 14.39 -12.35 -2.10
C GLY A 133 15.72 -11.64 -2.38
N LYS A 134 15.73 -10.51 -3.11
CA LYS A 134 16.92 -9.69 -3.36
C LYS A 134 16.84 -8.36 -2.61
N PRO A 135 17.89 -7.94 -1.89
CA PRO A 135 17.92 -6.65 -1.23
C PRO A 135 17.69 -5.49 -2.19
N ILE A 136 16.87 -4.53 -1.77
CA ILE A 136 16.55 -3.32 -2.53
C ILE A 136 16.91 -2.05 -1.75
N GLN A 137 17.05 -0.96 -2.48
CA GLN A 137 17.25 0.38 -1.95
C GLN A 137 16.50 1.40 -2.79
N THR A 138 16.14 2.52 -2.17
CA THR A 138 15.58 3.68 -2.87
C THR A 138 16.57 4.25 -3.89
N SER A 139 16.05 5.01 -4.85
CA SER A 139 16.89 5.70 -5.82
C SER A 139 17.78 6.77 -5.16
N LYS A 140 18.84 7.17 -5.84
CA LYS A 140 19.72 8.27 -5.42
C LYS A 140 19.47 9.57 -6.20
N ARG A 141 18.36 9.66 -6.95
CA ARG A 141 18.00 10.87 -7.72
C ARG A 141 17.60 11.99 -6.74
N SER A 142 18.38 13.06 -6.72
CA SER A 142 18.14 14.25 -5.88
C SER A 142 17.59 15.44 -6.66
N ASN A 143 17.69 15.40 -8.00
CA ASN A 143 17.20 16.46 -8.86
C ASN A 143 15.76 16.17 -9.32
N PHE A 144 14.84 17.10 -9.09
CA PHE A 144 13.44 16.98 -9.53
C PHE A 144 13.33 16.73 -11.04
N ALA A 145 14.15 17.36 -11.87
CA ALA A 145 14.13 17.17 -13.33
C ALA A 145 14.45 15.73 -13.78
N GLU A 146 14.93 14.89 -12.86
CA GLU A 146 15.21 13.46 -13.11
C GLU A 146 14.20 12.54 -12.43
N SER A 147 13.34 13.08 -11.55
CA SER A 147 12.44 12.31 -10.71
C SER A 147 11.16 11.86 -11.43
N VAL A 148 10.63 10.74 -10.98
CA VAL A 148 9.28 10.27 -11.31
C VAL A 148 8.49 10.21 -10.01
N LEU A 149 7.42 10.99 -9.92
CA LEU A 149 6.60 11.11 -8.72
C LEU A 149 5.20 10.56 -8.95
N PHE A 150 4.62 10.05 -7.88
CA PHE A 150 3.22 9.67 -7.79
C PHE A 150 2.47 10.64 -6.88
N VAL A 151 1.32 11.14 -7.33
CA VAL A 151 0.40 11.94 -6.52
C VAL A 151 -0.93 11.22 -6.52
N GLY A 152 -1.40 10.87 -5.32
CA GLY A 152 -2.75 10.38 -5.12
C GLY A 152 -3.73 11.55 -4.95
N CYS A 153 -4.96 11.30 -5.37
CA CYS A 153 -6.07 12.23 -5.24
C CYS A 153 -7.13 11.53 -4.39
N GLY A 154 -7.24 11.85 -3.13
CA GLY A 154 -8.20 11.22 -2.23
C GLY A 154 -9.65 11.24 -2.73
N LYS A 155 -10.53 10.51 -2.06
CA LYS A 155 -11.90 10.19 -2.49
C LYS A 155 -12.93 11.32 -2.24
N ASP A 156 -12.56 12.43 -1.58
CA ASP A 156 -13.42 13.60 -1.36
C ASP A 156 -12.94 14.85 -2.12
N GLU A 157 -13.82 15.83 -2.26
CA GLU A 157 -13.57 17.04 -3.07
C GLU A 157 -12.35 17.82 -2.58
N ALA A 158 -12.16 17.99 -1.28
CA ALA A 158 -11.03 18.75 -0.73
C ALA A 158 -9.69 18.04 -0.96
N ALA A 159 -9.65 16.73 -0.74
CA ALA A 159 -8.49 15.89 -1.01
C ALA A 159 -8.16 15.84 -2.51
N LEU A 160 -9.19 15.76 -3.37
CA LEU A 160 -9.05 15.82 -4.83
C LEU A 160 -8.43 17.13 -5.29
N GLN A 161 -8.96 18.29 -4.83
CA GLN A 161 -8.43 19.61 -5.17
C GLN A 161 -6.97 19.76 -4.72
N THR A 162 -6.64 19.31 -3.52
CA THR A 162 -5.27 19.31 -3.01
C THR A 162 -4.34 18.46 -3.86
N GLY A 163 -4.77 17.25 -4.23
CA GLY A 163 -4.01 16.35 -5.09
C GLY A 163 -3.76 16.94 -6.47
N ILE A 164 -4.77 17.53 -7.11
CA ILE A 164 -4.65 18.19 -8.41
C ILE A 164 -3.63 19.34 -8.36
N GLU A 165 -3.67 20.19 -7.32
CA GLU A 165 -2.72 21.31 -7.20
C GLU A 165 -1.28 20.80 -6.96
N ARG A 166 -1.09 19.78 -6.12
CA ARG A 166 0.22 19.12 -5.94
C ARG A 166 0.72 18.48 -7.24
N PHE A 167 -0.15 17.78 -7.96
CA PHE A 167 0.18 17.23 -9.27
C PHE A 167 0.62 18.30 -10.26
N ARG A 168 -0.12 19.44 -10.30
CA ARG A 168 0.23 20.59 -11.15
C ARG A 168 1.62 21.15 -10.80
N ARG A 169 1.88 21.40 -9.50
CA ARG A 169 3.19 21.92 -9.05
C ARG A 169 4.33 20.95 -9.38
N ALA A 170 4.14 19.67 -9.08
CA ALA A 170 5.12 18.64 -9.36
C ALA A 170 5.40 18.48 -10.86
N SER A 171 4.37 18.59 -11.71
CA SER A 171 4.50 18.49 -13.17
C SER A 171 5.40 19.55 -13.79
N LEU A 172 5.55 20.70 -13.13
CA LEU A 172 6.44 21.77 -13.60
C LEU A 172 7.92 21.54 -13.26
N LYS A 173 8.21 20.63 -12.32
CA LYS A 173 9.55 20.36 -11.80
C LYS A 173 10.06 18.95 -12.14
N ALA A 174 9.22 17.95 -11.92
CA ALA A 174 9.58 16.54 -12.07
C ALA A 174 9.69 16.13 -13.56
N ARG A 175 10.49 15.10 -13.83
CA ARG A 175 10.57 14.50 -15.16
C ARG A 175 9.23 13.97 -15.63
N LYS A 176 8.51 13.25 -14.76
CA LYS A 176 7.17 12.74 -15.04
C LYS A 176 6.37 12.55 -13.74
N MET A 177 5.07 12.73 -13.91
CA MET A 177 4.09 12.42 -12.88
C MET A 177 3.35 11.12 -13.21
N ARG A 178 2.86 10.48 -12.17
CA ARG A 178 1.96 9.31 -12.25
C ARG A 178 0.76 9.52 -11.34
N MET A 179 -0.37 8.97 -11.74
CA MET A 179 -1.54 8.70 -10.93
C MET A 179 -1.89 7.24 -11.19
N MET A 180 -1.61 6.35 -10.23
CA MET A 180 -1.53 4.92 -10.51
C MET A 180 -2.70 4.13 -9.93
N GLY A 181 -3.37 4.64 -8.88
CA GLY A 181 -4.55 4.01 -8.27
C GLY A 181 -4.23 2.78 -7.40
N SER A 182 -2.99 2.66 -6.92
CA SER A 182 -2.54 1.69 -5.93
C SER A 182 -1.42 2.33 -5.10
N ALA A 183 -1.71 2.64 -3.85
CA ALA A 183 -0.78 3.33 -2.96
C ALA A 183 0.35 2.40 -2.52
N ALA A 184 0.02 1.16 -2.16
CA ALA A 184 1.00 0.18 -1.73
C ALA A 184 2.03 -0.11 -2.84
N LEU A 185 1.59 -0.28 -4.12
CA LEU A 185 2.54 -0.41 -5.24
C LEU A 185 3.35 0.86 -5.46
N GLY A 186 2.77 2.04 -5.26
CA GLY A 186 3.50 3.30 -5.32
C GLY A 186 4.66 3.32 -4.33
N MET A 187 4.41 2.91 -3.08
CA MET A 187 5.44 2.83 -2.03
C MET A 187 6.45 1.72 -2.30
N ALA A 188 6.02 0.54 -2.76
CA ALA A 188 6.91 -0.54 -3.17
C ALA A 188 7.87 -0.10 -4.29
N TYR A 189 7.39 0.72 -5.23
CA TYR A 189 8.21 1.27 -6.31
C TYR A 189 9.19 2.33 -5.82
N ILE A 190 8.87 3.10 -4.77
CA ILE A 190 9.86 3.97 -4.11
C ILE A 190 10.95 3.13 -3.46
N ALA A 191 10.56 2.11 -2.69
CA ALA A 191 11.49 1.25 -1.96
C ALA A 191 12.52 0.56 -2.89
N CYS A 192 12.13 0.22 -4.15
CA CYS A 192 13.04 -0.38 -5.12
C CYS A 192 13.60 0.62 -6.15
N GLY A 193 13.42 1.93 -5.96
CA GLY A 193 14.01 2.99 -6.77
C GLY A 193 13.36 3.23 -8.15
N ARG A 194 12.17 2.67 -8.41
CA ARG A 194 11.40 2.92 -9.64
C ARG A 194 10.71 4.28 -9.62
N LEU A 195 10.23 4.72 -8.45
CA LEU A 195 9.70 6.06 -8.17
C LEU A 195 10.58 6.77 -7.16
N ASP A 196 10.41 8.09 -7.05
CA ASP A 196 11.18 8.95 -6.16
C ASP A 196 10.35 9.57 -5.04
N GLY A 197 9.03 9.59 -5.19
CA GLY A 197 8.13 10.07 -4.15
C GLY A 197 6.66 9.76 -4.43
N TYR A 198 5.89 9.72 -3.34
CA TYR A 198 4.44 9.57 -3.31
C TYR A 198 3.85 10.55 -2.30
N ILE A 199 2.78 11.22 -2.69
CA ILE A 199 2.08 12.17 -1.85
C ILE A 199 0.57 11.96 -2.00
N GLU A 200 -0.13 11.84 -0.87
CA GLU A 200 -1.59 11.85 -0.83
C GLU A 200 -2.09 12.54 0.45
N SER A 201 -3.18 13.31 0.33
CA SER A 201 -3.71 14.08 1.46
C SER A 201 -4.69 13.29 2.33
N ARG A 202 -5.22 12.18 1.83
CA ARG A 202 -6.14 11.32 2.58
C ARG A 202 -6.10 9.88 2.06
N ILE A 203 -5.60 9.00 2.87
CA ILE A 203 -5.38 7.58 2.59
C ILE A 203 -5.65 6.76 3.86
N SER A 204 -6.01 5.50 3.74
CA SER A 204 -6.23 4.61 4.88
C SER A 204 -4.93 3.93 5.33
N LEU A 205 -4.91 3.45 6.58
CA LEU A 205 -3.71 2.81 7.14
C LEU A 205 -3.34 1.52 6.40
N TRP A 206 -4.33 0.72 5.97
CA TRP A 206 -4.08 -0.55 5.27
C TRP A 206 -3.39 -0.36 3.91
N ASP A 207 -3.63 0.76 3.22
CA ASP A 207 -2.99 1.10 1.94
C ASP A 207 -1.48 1.35 2.10
N ILE A 208 -1.04 1.81 3.29
CA ILE A 208 0.30 2.38 3.48
C ILE A 208 1.19 1.66 4.51
N ALA A 209 0.61 0.87 5.43
CA ALA A 209 1.35 0.30 6.55
C ALA A 209 2.54 -0.58 6.10
N ALA A 210 2.35 -1.49 5.17
CA ALA A 210 3.43 -2.33 4.65
C ALA A 210 4.48 -1.51 3.88
N GLY A 211 4.01 -0.56 3.08
CA GLY A 211 4.84 0.34 2.29
C GLY A 211 5.70 1.26 3.14
N GLN A 212 5.20 1.73 4.29
CA GLN A 212 5.95 2.56 5.22
C GLN A 212 7.26 1.86 5.63
N LEU A 213 7.15 0.66 6.21
CA LEU A 213 8.33 -0.09 6.66
C LEU A 213 9.28 -0.41 5.51
N LEU A 214 8.74 -0.74 4.31
CA LEU A 214 9.54 -1.00 3.11
C LEU A 214 10.37 0.22 2.70
N VAL A 215 9.74 1.39 2.58
CA VAL A 215 10.40 2.63 2.13
C VAL A 215 11.48 3.05 3.15
N GLU A 216 11.14 3.07 4.45
CA GLU A 216 12.06 3.46 5.52
C GLU A 216 13.28 2.52 5.58
N THR A 217 13.05 1.20 5.51
CA THR A 217 14.12 0.19 5.53
C THR A 217 14.99 0.25 4.27
N ALA A 218 14.42 0.61 3.12
CA ALA A 218 15.18 0.80 1.88
C ALA A 218 16.00 2.10 1.83
N GLY A 219 15.93 2.95 2.86
CA GLY A 219 16.67 4.20 2.99
C GLY A 219 15.90 5.43 2.51
N GLY A 220 14.59 5.32 2.34
CA GLY A 220 13.68 6.43 2.07
C GLY A 220 13.17 7.10 3.35
N LYS A 221 12.25 8.04 3.17
CA LYS A 221 11.61 8.80 4.25
C LYS A 221 10.10 8.75 4.07
N VAL A 222 9.38 8.52 5.17
CA VAL A 222 7.92 8.55 5.21
C VAL A 222 7.46 9.47 6.33
N GLU A 223 6.58 10.41 6.01
CA GLU A 223 5.92 11.29 6.95
C GLU A 223 4.41 11.01 6.90
N LEU A 224 3.84 10.66 8.05
CA LEU A 224 2.41 10.42 8.21
C LEU A 224 1.84 11.49 9.15
N THR A 225 0.69 12.05 8.78
CA THR A 225 -0.07 12.97 9.60
C THR A 225 -1.51 12.51 9.64
N GLU A 226 -2.07 12.33 10.84
CA GLU A 226 -3.47 11.95 11.02
C GLU A 226 -4.41 13.05 10.51
N VAL A 227 -5.43 12.68 9.74
CA VAL A 227 -6.43 13.61 9.21
C VAL A 227 -7.60 13.70 10.20
N GLN A 228 -7.65 14.79 10.95
CA GLN A 228 -8.65 14.99 12.00
C GLN A 228 -10.08 14.94 11.47
N GLY A 229 -10.98 14.25 12.19
CA GLY A 229 -12.39 14.16 11.85
C GLY A 229 -12.76 13.13 10.77
N HIS A 230 -11.81 12.31 10.32
CA HIS A 230 -11.99 11.33 9.24
C HIS A 230 -11.65 9.88 9.65
N GLY A 231 -11.83 9.52 10.91
CA GLY A 231 -11.53 8.17 11.40
C GLY A 231 -10.05 7.84 11.28
N ASP A 232 -9.73 6.68 10.70
CA ASP A 232 -8.34 6.19 10.53
C ASP A 232 -7.75 6.62 9.17
N ALA A 233 -7.84 7.93 8.88
CA ALA A 233 -7.31 8.53 7.65
C ALA A 233 -6.01 9.28 7.90
N TRP A 234 -5.08 9.16 6.95
CA TRP A 234 -3.73 9.71 7.02
C TRP A 234 -3.42 10.57 5.79
N SER A 235 -2.63 11.62 5.99
CA SER A 235 -1.89 12.28 4.92
C SER A 235 -0.50 11.69 4.88
N ILE A 236 -0.01 11.35 3.70
CA ILE A 236 1.30 10.73 3.50
C ILE A 236 2.18 11.56 2.57
N VAL A 237 3.46 11.66 2.95
CA VAL A 237 4.56 12.10 2.09
C VAL A 237 5.67 11.04 2.20
N ALA A 238 5.87 10.27 1.14
CA ALA A 238 6.95 9.29 1.06
C ALA A 238 7.94 9.69 -0.05
N SER A 239 9.24 9.49 0.20
CA SER A 239 10.28 9.82 -0.76
C SER A 239 11.46 8.86 -0.71
N ASN A 240 12.35 8.97 -1.69
CA ASN A 240 13.63 8.26 -1.72
C ASN A 240 14.65 8.76 -0.66
N GLY A 241 14.26 9.73 0.18
CA GLY A 241 15.08 10.29 1.26
C GLY A 241 16.09 11.36 0.83
N VAL A 242 16.23 11.64 -0.46
CA VAL A 242 17.20 12.63 -0.98
C VAL A 242 16.59 13.73 -1.83
N ILE A 243 15.39 13.52 -2.37
CA ILE A 243 14.66 14.57 -3.10
C ILE A 243 13.98 15.52 -2.12
N ALA A 244 14.04 16.83 -2.37
CA ALA A 244 13.38 17.87 -1.56
C ALA A 244 11.87 17.94 -1.89
N ILE A 245 11.13 16.88 -1.52
CA ILE A 245 9.72 16.70 -1.90
C ILE A 245 8.81 17.79 -1.31
N GLU A 246 9.24 18.47 -0.25
CA GLU A 246 8.56 19.59 0.41
C GLU A 246 8.32 20.77 -0.54
N GLU A 247 9.12 20.90 -1.60
CA GLU A 247 8.97 21.98 -2.60
C GLU A 247 7.67 21.91 -3.43
N ILE A 248 6.93 20.81 -3.32
CA ILE A 248 5.68 20.61 -4.07
C ILE A 248 4.45 20.38 -3.18
N LEU A 249 4.60 20.44 -1.86
CA LEU A 249 3.51 20.34 -0.86
C LEU A 249 2.59 21.55 -0.81
#